data_9f91ea4e0d490270124bc69f6022abf5
#
_entry.id   9f91ea4e0d490270124bc69f6022abf5
#
_cell.length_a   1.000
_cell.length_b   1.000
_cell.length_c   1.000
_cell.angle_alpha   90.00
_cell.angle_beta   90.00
_cell.angle_gamma   90.00
#
_symmetry.space_group_name_H-M   'P 1'
#
loop_
_entity.id
_entity.type
_entity.pdbx_description
1 polymer ?
#
loop_
_entity_poly.entity_id
_entity_poly.type
_entity_poly.pdbx_seq_one_letter_code
_entity_poly.pdbx_strand_id
1 'polypeptide(L)'
;MRIAVGAVAVLLLASCGGGSGRLSRAELVRRTGTICSSQAGTIAKIPRGPATFLNAAGYLGAVVSVVQKGVRQFHALKPPAELESRYRELLRELDRNVDILQTLRSAAAAKDRKDYETGLRDLHRSRVRINALEDRLGLTGCSIPGQT
;
A
#
# COMPACT_ATOMS: atom_id res chain seq x y z
N MET A 1 63.43 -6.94 -27.95
CA MET A 1 62.11 -6.31 -27.97
C MET A 1 61.28 -6.99 -26.87
N ARG A 2 61.14 -6.35 -25.68
CA ARG A 2 60.50 -6.91 -24.49
C ARG A 2 59.14 -6.22 -24.34
N ILE A 3 58.04 -6.98 -24.46
CA ILE A 3 56.69 -6.50 -24.28
C ILE A 3 56.32 -6.73 -22.82
N ALA A 4 56.12 -5.65 -22.06
CA ALA A 4 55.62 -5.69 -20.69
C ALA A 4 54.10 -5.76 -20.74
N VAL A 5 53.53 -6.84 -20.23
CA VAL A 5 52.09 -7.01 -20.05
C VAL A 5 51.71 -6.42 -18.69
N GLY A 6 51.03 -5.27 -18.71
CA GLY A 6 50.49 -4.63 -17.52
C GLY A 6 49.22 -5.31 -17.08
N ALA A 7 49.21 -5.89 -15.89
CA ALA A 7 48.02 -6.45 -15.23
C ALA A 7 47.17 -5.30 -14.68
N VAL A 8 45.96 -5.11 -15.23
CA VAL A 8 44.96 -4.21 -14.69
C VAL A 8 44.17 -4.97 -13.61
N ALA A 9 44.43 -4.66 -12.35
CA ALA A 9 43.66 -5.17 -11.22
C ALA A 9 42.31 -4.40 -11.17
N VAL A 10 41.25 -5.06 -11.59
CA VAL A 10 39.86 -4.58 -11.38
C VAL A 10 39.46 -4.82 -9.92
N LEU A 11 39.51 -3.76 -9.12
CA LEU A 11 38.95 -3.75 -7.77
C LEU A 11 37.42 -3.77 -7.87
N LEU A 12 36.84 -4.97 -7.78
CA LEU A 12 35.42 -5.15 -7.51
C LEU A 12 35.16 -4.68 -6.08
N LEU A 13 34.69 -3.46 -5.91
CA LEU A 13 34.09 -2.98 -4.68
C LEU A 13 32.78 -3.77 -4.48
N ALA A 14 32.89 -4.94 -3.87
CA ALA A 14 31.76 -5.64 -3.29
C ALA A 14 31.24 -4.75 -2.15
N SER A 15 30.24 -3.93 -2.44
CA SER A 15 29.44 -3.26 -1.45
C SER A 15 28.67 -4.33 -0.67
N CYS A 16 29.38 -4.94 0.33
CA CYS A 16 28.75 -5.73 1.37
C CYS A 16 27.89 -4.77 2.21
N GLY A 17 26.68 -4.47 1.75
CA GLY A 17 25.62 -3.96 2.57
C GLY A 17 25.22 -5.06 3.54
N GLY A 18 25.99 -5.26 4.63
CA GLY A 18 25.64 -6.04 5.81
C GLY A 18 24.40 -5.40 6.45
N GLY A 19 23.26 -5.55 5.81
CA GLY A 19 22.03 -4.92 6.22
C GLY A 19 21.23 -5.87 7.09
N SER A 20 20.74 -5.37 8.17
CA SER A 20 19.66 -5.81 9.07
C SER A 20 18.38 -6.31 8.36
N GLY A 21 18.41 -6.70 7.11
CA GLY A 21 17.24 -7.07 6.28
C GLY A 21 16.26 -5.90 6.03
N ARG A 22 16.68 -4.67 6.36
CA ARG A 22 15.89 -3.45 6.12
C ARG A 22 16.07 -2.96 4.70
N LEU A 23 15.01 -2.42 4.14
CA LEU A 23 15.02 -1.81 2.81
C LEU A 23 15.74 -0.45 2.84
N SER A 24 16.35 -0.06 1.73
CA SER A 24 16.68 1.34 1.49
C SER A 24 15.40 2.15 1.25
N ARG A 25 15.47 3.48 1.39
CA ARG A 25 14.33 4.36 1.10
C ARG A 25 13.83 4.20 -0.34
N ALA A 26 14.72 4.16 -1.31
CA ALA A 26 14.36 3.97 -2.71
C ALA A 26 13.67 2.62 -2.96
N GLU A 27 14.15 1.56 -2.32
CA GLU A 27 13.54 0.23 -2.43
C GLU A 27 12.17 0.18 -1.75
N LEU A 28 11.98 0.86 -0.61
CA LEU A 28 10.68 0.99 0.05
C LEU A 28 9.69 1.67 -0.89
N VAL A 29 10.03 2.82 -1.46
CA VAL A 29 9.17 3.56 -2.42
C VAL A 29 8.81 2.69 -3.61
N ARG A 30 9.79 1.99 -4.19
CA ARG A 30 9.54 1.11 -5.34
C ARG A 30 8.58 -0.03 -4.99
N ARG A 31 8.80 -0.72 -3.86
CA ARG A 31 7.96 -1.87 -3.46
C ARG A 31 6.54 -1.44 -3.08
N THR A 32 6.39 -0.37 -2.33
CA THR A 32 5.05 0.15 -1.99
C THR A 32 4.31 0.60 -3.24
N GLY A 33 4.96 1.31 -4.17
CA GLY A 33 4.36 1.69 -5.45
C GLY A 33 3.90 0.47 -6.27
N THR A 34 4.67 -0.62 -6.29
CA THR A 34 4.27 -1.88 -6.95
C THR A 34 3.03 -2.49 -6.30
N ILE A 35 2.96 -2.50 -4.96
CA ILE A 35 1.78 -3.02 -4.23
C ILE A 35 0.55 -2.18 -4.58
N CYS A 36 0.64 -0.86 -4.49
CA CYS A 36 -0.47 0.05 -4.77
C CYS A 36 -0.96 -0.05 -6.22
N SER A 37 -0.05 -0.08 -7.20
CA SER A 37 -0.40 -0.24 -8.62
C SER A 37 -1.09 -1.58 -8.88
N SER A 38 -0.61 -2.66 -8.27
CA SER A 38 -1.21 -4.00 -8.38
C SER A 38 -2.62 -4.03 -7.78
N GLN A 39 -2.82 -3.40 -6.61
CA GLN A 39 -4.14 -3.28 -5.99
C GLN A 39 -5.10 -2.48 -6.87
N ALA A 40 -4.68 -1.30 -7.33
CA ALA A 40 -5.49 -0.44 -8.18
C ALA A 40 -5.92 -1.16 -9.46
N GLY A 41 -4.97 -1.84 -10.14
CA GLY A 41 -5.25 -2.63 -11.33
C GLY A 41 -6.19 -3.82 -11.09
N THR A 42 -6.12 -4.44 -9.91
CA THR A 42 -7.02 -5.54 -9.54
C THR A 42 -8.41 -5.02 -9.23
N ILE A 43 -8.52 -3.93 -8.45
CA ILE A 43 -9.81 -3.30 -8.11
C ILE A 43 -10.53 -2.80 -9.36
N ALA A 44 -9.79 -2.22 -10.32
CA ALA A 44 -10.37 -1.75 -11.58
C ALA A 44 -11.04 -2.85 -12.41
N LYS A 45 -10.64 -4.10 -12.22
CA LYS A 45 -11.20 -5.28 -12.92
C LYS A 45 -12.40 -5.90 -12.20
N ILE A 46 -12.70 -5.47 -10.96
CA ILE A 46 -13.86 -5.97 -10.23
C ILE A 46 -15.13 -5.43 -10.92
N PRO A 47 -16.04 -6.30 -11.36
CA PRO A 47 -17.29 -5.85 -11.96
C PRO A 47 -18.05 -4.95 -11.00
N ARG A 48 -18.26 -3.71 -11.42
CA ARG A 48 -19.16 -2.80 -10.70
C ARG A 48 -20.58 -3.18 -11.07
N GLY A 49 -21.30 -3.81 -10.14
CA GLY A 49 -22.75 -3.95 -10.30
C GLY A 49 -23.43 -2.56 -10.36
N PRO A 50 -24.72 -2.49 -10.62
CA PRO A 50 -25.46 -1.23 -10.52
C PRO A 50 -25.11 -0.59 -9.17
N ALA A 51 -24.67 0.68 -9.21
CA ALA A 51 -24.09 1.41 -8.08
C ALA A 51 -25.16 1.76 -7.03
N THR A 52 -25.90 0.77 -6.58
CA THR A 52 -26.89 0.92 -5.51
C THR A 52 -26.32 0.32 -4.23
N PHE A 53 -26.60 0.97 -3.13
CA PHE A 53 -26.33 0.46 -1.78
C PHE A 53 -26.75 -1.01 -1.62
N LEU A 54 -27.90 -1.42 -2.20
CA LEU A 54 -28.45 -2.77 -2.09
C LEU A 54 -27.58 -3.87 -2.71
N ASN A 55 -26.72 -3.52 -3.67
CA ASN A 55 -25.86 -4.45 -4.39
C ASN A 55 -24.37 -4.30 -4.05
N ALA A 56 -24.04 -3.41 -3.09
CA ALA A 56 -22.65 -3.07 -2.78
C ALA A 56 -21.90 -4.19 -2.04
N ALA A 57 -22.58 -5.09 -1.32
CA ALA A 57 -21.94 -6.09 -0.46
C ALA A 57 -20.99 -7.04 -1.21
N GLY A 58 -21.37 -7.51 -2.39
CA GLY A 58 -20.52 -8.37 -3.23
C GLY A 58 -19.28 -7.65 -3.74
N TYR A 59 -19.46 -6.45 -4.28
CA TYR A 59 -18.36 -5.59 -4.73
C TYR A 59 -17.39 -5.28 -3.58
N LEU A 60 -17.92 -4.85 -2.43
CA LEU A 60 -17.11 -4.56 -1.24
C LEU A 60 -16.37 -5.79 -0.75
N GLY A 61 -16.95 -6.98 -0.82
CA GLY A 61 -16.28 -8.23 -0.47
C GLY A 61 -15.03 -8.49 -1.33
N ALA A 62 -15.13 -8.26 -2.64
CA ALA A 62 -13.98 -8.38 -3.53
C ALA A 62 -12.93 -7.29 -3.25
N VAL A 63 -13.35 -6.03 -3.03
CA VAL A 63 -12.44 -4.93 -2.67
C VAL A 63 -11.71 -5.23 -1.35
N VAL A 64 -12.41 -5.67 -0.30
CA VAL A 64 -11.82 -6.06 0.99
C VAL A 64 -10.72 -7.08 0.79
N SER A 65 -10.96 -8.14 0.00
CA SER A 65 -9.97 -9.19 -0.25
C SER A 65 -8.70 -8.66 -0.89
N VAL A 66 -8.83 -7.75 -1.88
CA VAL A 66 -7.67 -7.12 -2.55
C VAL A 66 -6.91 -6.23 -1.59
N VAL A 67 -7.62 -5.36 -0.83
CA VAL A 67 -6.99 -4.43 0.12
C VAL A 67 -6.28 -5.19 1.24
N GLN A 68 -6.90 -6.20 1.82
CA GLN A 68 -6.26 -7.05 2.84
C GLN A 68 -4.98 -7.71 2.33
N LYS A 69 -4.97 -8.20 1.09
CA LYS A 69 -3.76 -8.77 0.49
C LYS A 69 -2.64 -7.74 0.41
N GLY A 70 -2.94 -6.53 -0.04
CA GLY A 70 -1.94 -5.47 -0.11
C GLY A 70 -1.45 -5.02 1.27
N VAL A 71 -2.34 -4.87 2.25
CA VAL A 71 -1.96 -4.51 3.62
C VAL A 71 -1.00 -5.57 4.21
N ARG A 72 -1.26 -6.87 4.00
CA ARG A 72 -0.30 -7.91 4.40
C ARG A 72 1.07 -7.75 3.73
N GLN A 73 1.11 -7.33 2.46
CA GLN A 73 2.36 -7.05 1.77
C GLN A 73 3.09 -5.84 2.37
N PHE A 74 2.36 -4.78 2.76
CA PHE A 74 2.94 -3.65 3.51
C PHE A 74 3.55 -4.12 4.85
N HIS A 75 2.85 -4.94 5.63
CA HIS A 75 3.37 -5.50 6.88
C HIS A 75 4.64 -6.33 6.70
N ALA A 76 4.83 -6.98 5.54
CA ALA A 76 6.02 -7.76 5.25
C ALA A 76 7.26 -6.91 4.92
N LEU A 77 7.10 -5.60 4.65
CA LEU A 77 8.22 -4.71 4.36
C LEU A 77 8.91 -4.26 5.66
N LYS A 78 10.24 -4.23 5.62
CA LYS A 78 11.07 -3.71 6.70
C LYS A 78 11.64 -2.35 6.29
N PRO A 79 11.03 -1.24 6.70
CA PRO A 79 11.47 0.09 6.29
C PRO A 79 12.87 0.43 6.85
N PRO A 80 13.54 1.47 6.33
CA PRO A 80 14.72 2.04 6.95
C PRO A 80 14.44 2.42 8.41
N ALA A 81 15.46 2.34 9.28
CA ALA A 81 15.31 2.55 10.71
C ALA A 81 14.71 3.93 11.04
N GLU A 82 15.15 4.97 10.31
CA GLU A 82 14.69 6.35 10.47
C GLU A 82 13.22 6.58 10.07
N LEU A 83 12.64 5.69 9.27
CA LEU A 83 11.23 5.75 8.86
C LEU A 83 10.32 4.80 9.66
N GLU A 84 10.87 3.95 10.50
CA GLU A 84 10.13 2.86 11.14
C GLU A 84 8.92 3.34 11.96
N SER A 85 9.06 4.41 12.73
CA SER A 85 7.97 4.94 13.55
C SER A 85 6.79 5.43 12.70
N ARG A 86 7.09 6.22 11.66
CA ARG A 86 6.07 6.74 10.72
C ARG A 86 5.45 5.62 9.88
N TYR A 87 6.26 4.63 9.51
CA TYR A 87 5.76 3.48 8.75
C TYR A 87 4.80 2.64 9.59
N ARG A 88 5.07 2.43 10.88
CA ARG A 88 4.13 1.78 11.80
C ARG A 88 2.82 2.56 11.97
N GLU A 89 2.87 3.89 11.92
CA GLU A 89 1.66 4.70 11.92
C GLU A 89 0.82 4.47 10.65
N LEU A 90 1.46 4.43 9.48
CA LEU A 90 0.82 4.08 8.22
C LEU A 90 0.17 2.68 8.30
N LEU A 91 0.88 1.67 8.82
CA LEU A 91 0.33 0.31 8.95
C LEU A 91 -0.95 0.29 9.79
N ARG A 92 -0.96 0.98 10.93
CA ARG A 92 -2.17 1.07 11.78
C ARG A 92 -3.35 1.71 11.05
N GLU A 93 -3.11 2.73 10.24
CA GLU A 93 -4.19 3.37 9.48
C GLU A 93 -4.65 2.52 8.30
N LEU A 94 -3.76 1.73 7.68
CA LEU A 94 -4.11 0.74 6.67
C LEU A 94 -4.96 -0.39 7.25
N ASP A 95 -4.61 -0.91 8.44
CA ASP A 95 -5.42 -1.92 9.14
C ASP A 95 -6.80 -1.37 9.46
N ARG A 96 -6.88 -0.16 10.02
CA ARG A 96 -8.15 0.52 10.27
C ARG A 96 -9.00 0.70 9.01
N ASN A 97 -8.37 0.99 7.88
CA ASN A 97 -9.08 1.12 6.59
C ASN A 97 -9.73 -0.21 6.17
N VAL A 98 -9.04 -1.33 6.41
CA VAL A 98 -9.62 -2.67 6.20
C VAL A 98 -10.84 -2.90 7.07
N ASP A 99 -10.78 -2.55 8.35
CA ASP A 99 -11.91 -2.71 9.29
C ASP A 99 -13.14 -1.87 8.86
N ILE A 100 -12.90 -0.64 8.41
CA ILE A 100 -13.96 0.22 7.86
C ILE A 100 -14.60 -0.41 6.62
N LEU A 101 -13.80 -0.96 5.71
CA LEU A 101 -14.31 -1.64 4.51
C LEU A 101 -15.14 -2.89 4.85
N GLN A 102 -14.74 -3.65 5.88
CA GLN A 102 -15.50 -4.80 6.37
C GLN A 102 -16.82 -4.35 6.98
N THR A 103 -16.82 -3.28 7.78
CA THR A 103 -18.05 -2.68 8.36
C THR A 103 -19.00 -2.22 7.25
N LEU A 104 -18.48 -1.52 6.23
CA LEU A 104 -19.25 -1.12 5.06
C LEU A 104 -19.90 -2.31 4.36
N ARG A 105 -19.13 -3.38 4.15
CA ARG A 105 -19.65 -4.62 3.55
C ARG A 105 -20.77 -5.21 4.37
N SER A 106 -20.61 -5.26 5.71
CA SER A 106 -21.61 -5.81 6.64
C SER A 106 -22.88 -4.97 6.63
N ALA A 107 -22.76 -3.64 6.68
CA ALA A 107 -23.90 -2.73 6.60
C ALA A 107 -24.66 -2.87 5.26
N ALA A 108 -23.93 -3.01 4.14
CA ALA A 108 -24.54 -3.26 2.84
C ALA A 108 -25.27 -4.62 2.79
N ALA A 109 -24.70 -5.67 3.36
CA ALA A 109 -25.32 -7.00 3.44
C ALA A 109 -26.58 -6.99 4.32
N ALA A 110 -26.54 -6.26 5.44
CA ALA A 110 -27.69 -6.06 6.35
C ALA A 110 -28.72 -5.07 5.81
N LYS A 111 -28.47 -4.42 4.66
CA LYS A 111 -29.28 -3.32 4.10
C LYS A 111 -29.45 -2.15 5.07
N ASP A 112 -28.47 -1.93 5.97
CA ASP A 112 -28.43 -0.81 6.90
C ASP A 112 -27.82 0.42 6.21
N ARG A 113 -28.71 1.30 5.72
CA ARG A 113 -28.31 2.53 5.03
C ARG A 113 -27.57 3.48 5.96
N LYS A 114 -27.99 3.62 7.21
CA LYS A 114 -27.40 4.58 8.17
C LYS A 114 -25.94 4.20 8.46
N ASP A 115 -25.67 2.96 8.78
CA ASP A 115 -24.35 2.47 9.06
C ASP A 115 -23.46 2.46 7.79
N TYR A 116 -24.06 2.17 6.64
CA TYR A 116 -23.36 2.27 5.35
C TYR A 116 -22.87 3.69 5.05
N GLU A 117 -23.75 4.70 5.18
CA GLU A 117 -23.40 6.11 4.96
C GLU A 117 -22.36 6.62 5.98
N THR A 118 -22.46 6.15 7.22
CA THR A 118 -21.45 6.43 8.25
C THR A 118 -20.09 5.83 7.87
N GLY A 119 -20.07 4.59 7.45
CA GLY A 119 -18.86 3.92 7.00
C GLY A 119 -18.21 4.58 5.78
N LEU A 120 -19.01 5.12 4.83
CA LEU A 120 -18.46 5.89 3.70
C LEU A 120 -17.72 7.16 4.16
N ARG A 121 -18.27 7.88 5.14
CA ARG A 121 -17.60 9.06 5.72
C ARG A 121 -16.31 8.66 6.45
N ASP A 122 -16.33 7.56 7.17
CA ASP A 122 -15.16 7.03 7.87
C ASP A 122 -14.08 6.59 6.89
N LEU A 123 -14.46 5.92 5.80
CA LEU A 123 -13.57 5.52 4.73
C LEU A 123 -12.88 6.73 4.09
N HIS A 124 -13.64 7.77 3.80
CA HIS A 124 -13.08 9.02 3.27
C HIS A 124 -12.05 9.62 4.25
N ARG A 125 -12.39 9.74 5.53
CA ARG A 125 -11.46 10.27 6.56
C ARG A 125 -10.19 9.42 6.68
N SER A 126 -10.32 8.09 6.66
CA SER A 126 -9.18 7.18 6.71
C SER A 126 -8.27 7.39 5.49
N ARG A 127 -8.83 7.51 4.29
CA ARG A 127 -8.05 7.76 3.07
C ARG A 127 -7.25 9.06 3.12
N VAL A 128 -7.87 10.14 3.59
CA VAL A 128 -7.16 11.42 3.77
C VAL A 128 -5.95 11.26 4.69
N ARG A 129 -6.11 10.52 5.81
CA ARG A 129 -5.00 10.26 6.73
C ARG A 129 -3.92 9.37 6.11
N ILE A 130 -4.30 8.31 5.37
CA ILE A 130 -3.36 7.45 4.65
C ILE A 130 -2.53 8.27 3.67
N ASN A 131 -3.18 9.07 2.82
CA ASN A 131 -2.49 9.91 1.84
C ASN A 131 -1.48 10.85 2.53
N ALA A 132 -1.87 11.51 3.62
CA ALA A 132 -0.97 12.38 4.37
C ALA A 132 0.23 11.64 4.98
N LEU A 133 0.07 10.39 5.39
CA LEU A 133 1.15 9.55 5.91
C LEU A 133 2.07 9.06 4.77
N GLU A 134 1.50 8.68 3.63
CA GLU A 134 2.25 8.30 2.44
C GLU A 134 3.11 9.47 1.93
N ASP A 135 2.55 10.68 1.87
CA ASP A 135 3.28 11.88 1.47
C ASP A 135 4.46 12.16 2.41
N ARG A 136 4.26 12.07 3.74
CA ARG A 136 5.33 12.25 4.74
C ARG A 136 6.44 11.20 4.64
N LEU A 137 6.11 10.01 4.13
CA LEU A 137 7.04 8.92 3.88
C LEU A 137 7.69 9.01 2.49
N GLY A 138 7.18 9.86 1.60
CA GLY A 138 7.58 9.98 0.21
C GLY A 138 7.10 8.81 -0.66
N LEU A 139 5.97 8.18 -0.31
CA LEU A 139 5.40 7.02 -1.02
C LEU A 139 4.42 7.45 -2.12
N THR A 140 4.86 8.34 -3.00
CA THR A 140 4.01 8.99 -4.02
C THR A 140 3.34 8.04 -5.01
N GLY A 141 3.81 6.80 -5.13
CA GLY A 141 3.22 5.78 -6.02
C GLY A 141 1.90 5.17 -5.54
N CYS A 142 1.43 5.53 -4.34
CA CYS A 142 0.19 5.02 -3.75
C CYS A 142 -0.97 6.03 -3.83
N SER A 143 -0.68 7.30 -4.07
CA SER A 143 -1.70 8.35 -4.18
C SER A 143 -2.58 8.10 -5.41
N ILE A 144 -3.89 8.09 -5.22
CA ILE A 144 -4.84 7.99 -6.33
C ILE A 144 -5.02 9.41 -6.89
N PRO A 145 -4.65 9.68 -8.17
CA PRO A 145 -4.83 11.00 -8.76
C PRO A 145 -6.30 11.46 -8.68
N GLY A 146 -6.53 12.68 -8.19
CA GLY A 146 -7.87 13.30 -8.15
C GLY A 146 -8.66 13.06 -6.85
N GLN A 147 -8.03 12.57 -5.77
CA GLN A 147 -8.66 12.43 -4.45
C GLN A 147 -7.91 13.22 -3.35
N THR A 148 -7.36 14.38 -3.70
CA THR A 148 -6.86 15.38 -2.75
C THR A 148 -7.97 16.33 -2.32
#